data_6dab0d1cb7d5792c06aa0350280401fd
#
_entry.id   6dab0d1cb7d5792c06aa0350280401fd
#
_cell.length_a   1.000
_cell.length_b   1.000
_cell.length_c   1.000
_cell.angle_alpha   90.00
_cell.angle_beta   90.00
_cell.angle_gamma   90.00
#
_symmetry.space_group_name_H-M   'P 1'
#
loop_
_entity.id
_entity.type
_entity.pdbx_description
1 polymer ?
#
loop_
_entity_poly.entity_id
_entity_poly.type
_entity_poly.pdbx_seq_one_letter_code
_entity_poly.pdbx_strand_id
1 'polypeptide(L)'
;YSKSMLLGEIAAPRKGNSTSDNNRFLRIWFEVSNEKMNLHATEIIRKDSMTKRWYPYNKGGGYRKWYGFNEYLVDWYDDAAAIRNIKTSVIANYQYFMKPGLTWSTVSSNNFSIRWFDEGYIFDNGGCCIFELGNRRAYLLALLNSSVFKYIFGQLNPTLNFQSGEVAKYPVLLEENERIDEL
;
A
#
# COMPACT_ATOMS: atom_id res chain seq x y z
N TYR A 1 30.31 -11.47 8.01
CA TYR A 1 29.46 -11.44 6.80
C TYR A 1 28.02 -11.22 7.26
N SER A 2 27.47 -10.01 7.03
CA SER A 2 26.06 -9.73 7.26
C SER A 2 25.22 -10.65 6.35
N LYS A 3 24.24 -11.31 6.94
CA LYS A 3 23.33 -12.21 6.23
C LYS A 3 22.30 -11.35 5.50
N SER A 4 22.35 -11.28 4.18
CA SER A 4 21.25 -10.70 3.41
C SER A 4 20.05 -11.64 3.41
N MET A 5 18.86 -11.10 3.63
CA MET A 5 17.58 -11.80 3.50
C MET A 5 16.76 -11.12 2.40
N LEU A 6 15.88 -11.84 1.76
CA LEU A 6 14.98 -11.21 0.80
C LEU A 6 13.91 -10.40 1.54
N LEU A 7 13.50 -9.28 0.98
CA LEU A 7 12.45 -8.45 1.60
C LEU A 7 11.17 -9.24 1.89
N GLY A 8 10.80 -10.17 1.00
CA GLY A 8 9.65 -11.04 1.18
C GLY A 8 9.75 -12.08 2.30
N GLU A 9 10.95 -12.28 2.88
CA GLU A 9 11.18 -13.17 4.03
C GLU A 9 11.03 -12.43 5.37
N ILE A 10 11.16 -11.10 5.36
CA ILE A 10 11.16 -10.26 6.58
C ILE A 10 9.96 -9.31 6.67
N ALA A 11 9.21 -9.17 5.59
CA ALA A 11 8.01 -8.34 5.47
C ALA A 11 7.07 -8.93 4.41
N ALA A 12 5.87 -8.38 4.27
CA ALA A 12 4.85 -8.91 3.39
C ALA A 12 4.47 -7.93 2.25
N PRO A 13 5.23 -7.86 1.14
CA PRO A 13 4.82 -7.12 -0.05
C PRO A 13 3.57 -7.75 -0.68
N ARG A 14 2.52 -6.95 -0.86
CA ARG A 14 1.21 -7.41 -1.35
C ARG A 14 0.66 -6.47 -2.42
N LYS A 15 0.03 -7.06 -3.40
CA LYS A 15 -0.77 -6.36 -4.40
C LYS A 15 -2.21 -6.21 -3.89
N GLY A 16 -2.85 -5.08 -4.17
CA GLY A 16 -4.19 -4.78 -3.70
C GLY A 16 -5.29 -5.15 -4.70
N ASN A 17 -6.41 -4.48 -4.54
CA ASN A 17 -7.65 -4.70 -5.29
C ASN A 17 -7.61 -4.17 -6.71
N SER A 18 -8.61 -4.57 -7.50
CA SER A 18 -9.02 -3.88 -8.71
C SER A 18 -10.53 -3.71 -8.68
N THR A 19 -11.00 -2.47 -8.76
CA THR A 19 -12.44 -2.16 -8.81
C THR A 19 -13.04 -2.42 -10.18
N SER A 20 -12.21 -2.45 -11.22
CA SER A 20 -12.57 -2.49 -12.64
C SER A 20 -13.44 -1.32 -13.14
N ASP A 21 -13.88 -0.44 -12.25
CA ASP A 21 -14.62 0.79 -12.57
C ASP A 21 -14.31 1.90 -11.53
N ASN A 22 -13.18 2.57 -11.74
CA ASN A 22 -12.75 3.64 -10.83
C ASN A 22 -13.72 4.82 -10.79
N ASN A 23 -14.32 5.18 -11.92
CA ASN A 23 -15.25 6.31 -12.00
C ASN A 23 -16.50 6.09 -11.13
N ARG A 24 -16.92 4.85 -11.00
CA ARG A 24 -18.05 4.46 -10.17
C ARG A 24 -17.68 4.38 -8.69
N PHE A 25 -16.56 3.77 -8.35
CA PHE A 25 -16.24 3.37 -6.99
C PHE A 25 -15.22 4.25 -6.27
N LEU A 26 -14.55 5.17 -6.96
CA LEU A 26 -13.59 6.06 -6.33
C LEU A 26 -14.10 7.51 -6.33
N ARG A 27 -13.72 8.24 -5.26
CA ARG A 27 -13.89 9.70 -5.16
C ARG A 27 -12.64 10.30 -4.57
N ILE A 28 -12.40 11.56 -4.89
CA ILE A 28 -11.44 12.38 -4.14
C ILE A 28 -12.12 12.76 -2.81
N TRP A 29 -11.37 12.80 -1.73
CA TRP A 29 -11.93 12.95 -0.39
C TRP A 29 -12.89 14.14 -0.24
N PHE A 30 -12.64 15.27 -0.90
CA PHE A 30 -13.51 16.46 -0.81
C PHE A 30 -14.83 16.35 -1.60
N GLU A 31 -15.02 15.30 -2.38
CA GLU A 31 -16.29 15.00 -3.07
C GLU A 31 -17.27 14.22 -2.15
N VAL A 32 -16.83 13.84 -0.98
CA VAL A 32 -17.60 13.00 -0.05
C VAL A 32 -17.84 13.75 1.26
N SER A 33 -19.07 13.76 1.76
CA SER A 33 -19.36 14.36 3.05
C SER A 33 -18.73 13.58 4.21
N ASN A 34 -18.24 14.28 5.24
CA ASN A 34 -17.55 13.67 6.40
C ASN A 34 -18.35 12.57 7.08
N GLU A 35 -19.69 12.69 7.12
CA GLU A 35 -20.59 11.71 7.72
C GLU A 35 -20.50 10.34 7.04
N LYS A 36 -20.13 10.31 5.75
CA LYS A 36 -20.02 9.10 4.94
C LYS A 36 -18.60 8.53 4.89
N MET A 37 -17.61 9.24 5.43
CA MET A 37 -16.21 8.80 5.46
C MET A 37 -15.92 7.98 6.70
N ASN A 38 -15.13 6.93 6.55
CA ASN A 38 -14.57 6.15 7.63
C ASN A 38 -13.02 6.23 7.59
N LEU A 39 -12.46 7.34 8.07
CA LEU A 39 -11.05 7.66 7.92
C LEU A 39 -10.14 6.92 8.93
N HIS A 40 -10.68 6.45 10.04
CA HIS A 40 -9.94 5.79 11.11
C HIS A 40 -10.54 4.41 11.43
N ALA A 41 -10.91 3.68 10.39
CA ALA A 41 -11.46 2.35 10.54
C ALA A 41 -10.37 1.36 10.98
N THR A 42 -10.69 0.55 11.99
CA THR A 42 -9.86 -0.59 12.38
C THR A 42 -10.36 -1.90 11.77
N GLU A 43 -11.59 -1.89 11.24
CA GLU A 43 -12.23 -3.02 10.57
C GLU A 43 -13.20 -2.56 9.48
N ILE A 44 -13.57 -3.47 8.58
CA ILE A 44 -14.65 -3.24 7.61
C ILE A 44 -15.99 -3.34 8.31
N ILE A 45 -16.77 -2.26 8.26
CA ILE A 45 -18.13 -2.24 8.80
C ILE A 45 -19.08 -2.95 7.80
N ARG A 46 -19.68 -4.02 8.25
CA ARG A 46 -20.72 -4.74 7.50
C ARG A 46 -22.10 -4.12 7.80
N LYS A 47 -23.02 -4.34 6.92
CA LYS A 47 -24.41 -3.90 6.68
C LYS A 47 -25.19 -3.07 7.72
N ASP A 48 -24.97 -3.19 9.02
CA ASP A 48 -25.89 -2.67 10.05
C ASP A 48 -25.63 -1.22 10.51
N SER A 49 -24.54 -0.58 10.07
CA SER A 49 -24.25 0.83 10.39
C SER A 49 -23.82 1.62 9.16
N MET A 50 -24.76 1.84 8.25
CA MET A 50 -24.51 2.19 6.85
C MET A 50 -24.28 3.68 6.56
N THR A 51 -23.99 4.50 7.53
CA THR A 51 -23.68 5.92 7.28
C THR A 51 -22.30 6.09 6.70
N LYS A 52 -21.29 5.35 7.17
CA LYS A 52 -19.90 5.45 6.74
C LYS A 52 -19.54 4.33 5.77
N ARG A 53 -19.48 4.65 4.50
CA ARG A 53 -19.23 3.68 3.41
C ARG A 53 -17.94 3.93 2.64
N TRP A 54 -17.33 5.11 2.78
CA TRP A 54 -16.15 5.53 2.04
C TRP A 54 -14.89 5.40 2.90
N TYR A 55 -13.94 4.62 2.43
CA TYR A 55 -12.69 4.32 3.13
C TYR A 55 -11.50 4.90 2.38
N PRO A 56 -10.44 5.37 3.07
CA PRO A 56 -9.18 5.77 2.44
C PRO A 56 -8.63 4.67 1.52
N TYR A 57 -8.09 5.09 0.38
CA TYR A 57 -7.68 4.16 -0.66
C TYR A 57 -6.29 4.48 -1.22
N ASN A 58 -5.33 3.57 -0.99
CA ASN A 58 -4.00 3.65 -1.58
C ASN A 58 -4.07 3.26 -3.06
N LYS A 59 -4.25 4.26 -3.94
CA LYS A 59 -4.42 4.08 -5.39
C LYS A 59 -3.10 3.98 -6.16
N GLY A 60 -1.99 4.41 -5.57
CA GLY A 60 -0.78 4.76 -6.28
C GLY A 60 -0.86 6.22 -6.77
N GLY A 61 -0.06 6.62 -7.72
CA GLY A 61 -0.14 8.00 -8.24
C GLY A 61 1.20 8.60 -8.67
N GLY A 62 2.18 7.80 -9.08
CA GLY A 62 3.45 8.31 -9.56
C GLY A 62 4.54 8.37 -8.48
N TYR A 63 5.43 9.36 -8.55
CA TYR A 63 6.61 9.46 -7.70
C TYR A 63 6.38 10.39 -6.51
N ARG A 64 6.45 9.86 -5.30
CA ARG A 64 6.49 10.61 -4.04
C ARG A 64 7.11 9.75 -2.95
N LYS A 65 8.06 10.32 -2.23
CA LYS A 65 8.73 9.68 -1.09
C LYS A 65 8.05 10.06 0.23
N TRP A 66 8.23 9.24 1.22
CA TRP A 66 7.95 9.42 2.64
C TRP A 66 6.47 9.38 3.01
N TYR A 67 5.64 10.28 2.50
CA TYR A 67 4.22 10.41 2.82
C TYR A 67 3.42 11.05 1.68
N GLY A 68 2.10 10.77 1.58
CA GLY A 68 1.16 11.42 0.66
C GLY A 68 0.54 10.47 -0.37
N PHE A 69 -0.20 11.07 -1.33
CA PHE A 69 -1.13 10.39 -2.24
C PHE A 69 -2.32 9.76 -1.50
N ASN A 70 -2.87 10.50 -0.53
CA ASN A 70 -4.00 10.10 0.31
C ASN A 70 -5.32 10.75 -0.16
N GLU A 71 -5.44 11.03 -1.47
CA GLU A 71 -6.55 11.79 -2.02
C GLU A 71 -7.80 10.94 -2.26
N TYR A 72 -7.64 9.63 -2.44
CA TYR A 72 -8.75 8.77 -2.87
C TYR A 72 -9.47 8.10 -1.71
N LEU A 73 -10.79 7.99 -1.89
CA LEU A 73 -11.67 7.14 -1.11
C LEU A 73 -12.29 6.09 -2.04
N VAL A 74 -12.51 4.89 -1.53
CA VAL A 74 -13.23 3.80 -2.20
C VAL A 74 -14.57 3.55 -1.53
N ASP A 75 -15.60 3.35 -2.33
CA ASP A 75 -16.91 2.92 -1.87
C ASP A 75 -16.88 1.43 -1.51
N TRP A 76 -16.89 1.15 -0.21
CA TRP A 76 -16.88 -0.21 0.32
C TRP A 76 -18.20 -0.61 0.98
N TYR A 77 -19.30 -0.07 0.46
CA TYR A 77 -20.62 -0.36 0.95
C TYR A 77 -20.94 -1.86 0.92
N ASP A 78 -21.51 -2.38 2.02
CA ASP A 78 -21.91 -3.78 2.17
C ASP A 78 -20.75 -4.74 1.82
N ASP A 79 -19.56 -4.51 2.40
CA ASP A 79 -18.33 -5.25 2.13
C ASP A 79 -18.00 -5.32 0.63
N ALA A 80 -18.13 -4.19 -0.05
CA ALA A 80 -17.89 -4.04 -1.49
C ALA A 80 -18.79 -4.93 -2.38
N ALA A 81 -20.03 -5.23 -1.97
CA ALA A 81 -20.93 -6.08 -2.73
C ALA A 81 -21.06 -5.67 -4.21
N ALA A 82 -21.13 -4.36 -4.47
CA ALA A 82 -21.22 -3.86 -5.85
C ALA A 82 -19.94 -4.10 -6.67
N ILE A 83 -18.75 -4.00 -6.05
CA ILE A 83 -17.46 -4.30 -6.68
C ILE A 83 -17.36 -5.80 -6.94
N ARG A 84 -17.69 -6.64 -5.95
CA ARG A 84 -17.65 -8.10 -6.03
C ARG A 84 -18.53 -8.66 -7.16
N ASN A 85 -19.60 -7.96 -7.50
CA ASN A 85 -20.51 -8.34 -8.59
C ASN A 85 -19.95 -8.01 -10.00
N ILE A 86 -18.84 -7.30 -10.12
CA ILE A 86 -18.19 -7.06 -11.40
C ILE A 86 -17.25 -8.21 -11.71
N LYS A 87 -17.48 -8.91 -12.80
CA LYS A 87 -16.74 -10.14 -13.19
C LYS A 87 -15.21 -9.94 -13.28
N THR A 88 -14.77 -8.75 -13.65
CA THR A 88 -13.34 -8.41 -13.81
C THR A 88 -12.71 -7.79 -12.58
N SER A 89 -13.49 -7.50 -11.54
CA SER A 89 -12.94 -6.98 -10.29
C SER A 89 -12.19 -8.06 -9.51
N VAL A 90 -11.27 -7.62 -8.67
CA VAL A 90 -10.47 -8.50 -7.81
C VAL A 90 -10.42 -7.92 -6.42
N ILE A 91 -10.82 -8.69 -5.41
CA ILE A 91 -10.57 -8.38 -4.01
C ILE A 91 -9.41 -9.27 -3.56
N ALA A 92 -8.25 -8.66 -3.33
CA ALA A 92 -7.03 -9.38 -2.98
C ALA A 92 -6.51 -8.94 -1.61
N ASN A 93 -5.95 -9.90 -0.87
CA ASN A 93 -5.24 -9.63 0.39
C ASN A 93 -6.09 -8.89 1.45
N TYR A 94 -7.37 -9.23 1.54
CA TYR A 94 -8.36 -8.62 2.44
C TYR A 94 -7.90 -8.59 3.91
N GLN A 95 -7.14 -9.59 4.35
CA GLN A 95 -6.60 -9.69 5.73
C GLN A 95 -5.59 -8.58 6.10
N TYR A 96 -5.14 -7.80 5.12
CA TYR A 96 -4.24 -6.66 5.31
C TYR A 96 -4.96 -5.30 5.28
N PHE A 97 -6.26 -5.29 4.98
CA PHE A 97 -7.04 -4.05 5.03
C PHE A 97 -7.03 -3.46 6.43
N MET A 98 -7.09 -2.16 6.52
CA MET A 98 -7.05 -1.35 7.74
C MET A 98 -5.71 -1.39 8.50
N LYS A 99 -4.76 -2.23 8.09
CA LYS A 99 -3.44 -2.28 8.74
C LYS A 99 -2.52 -1.20 8.19
N PRO A 100 -1.68 -0.58 9.05
CA PRO A 100 -0.67 0.38 8.60
C PRO A 100 0.43 -0.32 7.82
N GLY A 101 1.13 0.44 6.96
CA GLY A 101 2.18 -0.13 6.13
C GLY A 101 2.94 0.88 5.29
N LEU A 102 3.75 0.36 4.38
CA LEU A 102 4.42 1.15 3.36
C LEU A 102 3.73 0.91 2.01
N THR A 103 3.60 1.94 1.17
CA THR A 103 2.98 1.83 -0.15
C THR A 103 3.83 2.48 -1.24
N TRP A 104 3.75 1.95 -2.45
CA TRP A 104 4.38 2.53 -3.64
C TRP A 104 3.45 2.47 -4.84
N SER A 105 3.77 3.24 -5.87
CA SER A 105 3.06 3.19 -7.15
C SER A 105 3.61 2.07 -8.02
N THR A 106 2.78 1.13 -8.42
CA THR A 106 3.18 -0.04 -9.24
C THR A 106 3.74 0.40 -10.58
N VAL A 107 3.20 1.46 -11.17
CA VAL A 107 3.71 2.08 -12.40
C VAL A 107 4.12 3.52 -12.09
N SER A 108 5.33 3.89 -12.48
CA SER A 108 5.82 5.26 -12.33
C SER A 108 6.64 5.65 -13.56
N SER A 109 6.44 6.87 -14.06
CA SER A 109 7.25 7.45 -15.15
C SER A 109 8.68 7.79 -14.73
N ASN A 110 8.96 7.76 -13.43
CA ASN A 110 10.25 8.04 -12.82
C ASN A 110 10.80 6.81 -12.10
N ASN A 111 11.39 7.03 -10.96
CA ASN A 111 11.96 5.99 -10.12
C ASN A 111 10.93 5.40 -9.16
N PHE A 112 11.28 4.28 -8.56
CA PHE A 112 10.60 3.76 -7.40
C PHE A 112 10.62 4.79 -6.25
N SER A 113 9.51 4.87 -5.52
CA SER A 113 9.40 5.66 -4.29
C SER A 113 8.39 5.03 -3.36
N ILE A 114 8.67 5.02 -2.08
CA ILE A 114 7.82 4.40 -1.08
C ILE A 114 7.40 5.42 -0.02
N ARG A 115 6.19 5.23 0.52
CA ARG A 115 5.53 6.11 1.46
C ARG A 115 4.98 5.32 2.63
N TRP A 116 4.95 5.94 3.80
CA TRP A 116 4.19 5.46 4.94
C TRP A 116 2.71 5.80 4.81
N PHE A 117 1.85 4.91 5.30
CA PHE A 117 0.43 5.18 5.54
C PHE A 117 -0.02 4.53 6.85
N ASP A 118 -0.96 5.18 7.51
CA ASP A 118 -1.51 4.75 8.80
C ASP A 118 -2.58 3.67 8.62
N GLU A 119 -3.23 3.26 9.72
CA GLU A 119 -4.38 2.36 9.69
C GLU A 119 -5.59 2.96 8.95
N GLY A 120 -6.58 2.14 8.62
CA GLY A 120 -7.83 2.58 8.00
C GLY A 120 -7.85 2.58 6.48
N TYR A 121 -6.80 2.10 5.82
CA TYR A 121 -6.71 2.08 4.36
C TYR A 121 -7.08 0.72 3.75
N ILE A 122 -7.75 0.80 2.60
CA ILE A 122 -7.84 -0.26 1.60
C ILE A 122 -6.84 0.08 0.49
N PHE A 123 -6.32 -0.87 -0.26
CA PHE A 123 -5.27 -0.63 -1.24
C PHE A 123 -5.55 -1.28 -2.60
N ASP A 124 -5.08 -0.60 -3.65
CA ASP A 124 -5.24 -0.92 -5.06
C ASP A 124 -4.05 -1.74 -5.58
N ASN A 125 -4.23 -2.40 -6.72
CA ASN A 125 -3.13 -3.04 -7.41
C ASN A 125 -2.13 -2.04 -8.01
N GLY A 126 -2.54 -0.80 -8.25
CA GLY A 126 -1.68 0.31 -8.63
C GLY A 126 -0.94 0.95 -7.44
N GLY A 127 -1.39 0.67 -6.21
CA GLY A 127 -0.78 1.09 -4.94
C GLY A 127 -0.44 -0.11 -4.07
N CYS A 128 0.51 -0.94 -4.52
CA CYS A 128 0.98 -2.09 -3.74
C CYS A 128 1.53 -1.66 -2.37
N CYS A 129 1.44 -2.56 -1.38
CA CYS A 129 1.81 -2.27 0.00
C CYS A 129 2.75 -3.33 0.58
N ILE A 130 3.52 -2.94 1.61
CA ILE A 130 4.29 -3.84 2.46
C ILE A 130 3.72 -3.79 3.87
N PHE A 131 3.43 -4.93 4.43
CA PHE A 131 2.93 -5.14 5.79
C PHE A 131 3.91 -5.98 6.62
N GLU A 132 3.58 -6.24 7.88
CA GLU A 132 4.38 -7.06 8.79
C GLU A 132 5.79 -6.50 9.01
N LEU A 133 5.87 -5.17 9.15
CA LEU A 133 7.14 -4.44 9.23
C LEU A 133 7.85 -4.62 10.58
N GLY A 134 7.11 -4.93 11.66
CA GLY A 134 7.64 -4.97 13.02
C GLY A 134 8.30 -3.63 13.39
N ASN A 135 9.43 -3.70 14.05
CA ASN A 135 10.28 -2.54 14.38
C ASN A 135 11.09 -1.98 13.18
N ARG A 136 11.05 -2.64 12.01
CA ARG A 136 11.85 -2.29 10.82
C ARG A 136 11.22 -1.20 9.94
N ARG A 137 10.10 -0.60 10.35
CA ARG A 137 9.36 0.39 9.54
C ARG A 137 10.25 1.54 9.08
N ALA A 138 10.94 2.22 10.00
CA ALA A 138 11.77 3.37 9.68
C ALA A 138 12.95 2.97 8.78
N TYR A 139 13.61 1.86 9.11
CA TYR A 139 14.71 1.31 8.32
C TYR A 139 14.27 0.99 6.88
N LEU A 140 13.19 0.23 6.69
CA LEU A 140 12.70 -0.14 5.37
C LEU A 140 12.22 1.08 4.58
N LEU A 141 11.56 2.05 5.23
CA LEU A 141 11.17 3.30 4.59
C LEU A 141 12.38 4.09 4.08
N ALA A 142 13.46 4.16 4.86
CA ALA A 142 14.69 4.84 4.48
C ALA A 142 15.45 4.07 3.39
N LEU A 143 15.66 2.77 3.57
CA LEU A 143 16.37 1.90 2.63
C LEU A 143 15.71 1.93 1.23
N LEU A 144 14.40 1.69 1.16
CA LEU A 144 13.67 1.61 -0.10
C LEU A 144 13.52 2.98 -0.81
N ASN A 145 13.79 4.08 -0.12
CA ASN A 145 13.89 5.43 -0.71
C ASN A 145 15.32 5.86 -1.03
N SER A 146 16.32 5.05 -0.71
CA SER A 146 17.73 5.39 -0.86
C SER A 146 18.22 5.29 -2.31
N SER A 147 19.37 5.91 -2.60
CA SER A 147 20.08 5.76 -3.87
C SER A 147 20.64 4.35 -4.06
N VAL A 148 20.98 3.67 -2.96
CA VAL A 148 21.47 2.28 -2.97
C VAL A 148 20.37 1.35 -3.46
N PHE A 149 19.16 1.46 -2.89
CA PHE A 149 18.00 0.70 -3.38
C PHE A 149 17.76 0.95 -4.87
N LYS A 150 17.70 2.23 -5.27
CA LYS A 150 17.48 2.60 -6.67
C LYS A 150 18.49 1.95 -7.62
N TYR A 151 19.77 1.96 -7.25
CA TYR A 151 20.84 1.38 -8.09
C TYR A 151 20.70 -0.13 -8.21
N ILE A 152 20.61 -0.84 -7.07
CA ILE A 152 20.52 -2.31 -7.05
C ILE A 152 19.21 -2.78 -7.70
N PHE A 153 18.08 -2.17 -7.31
CA PHE A 153 16.76 -2.58 -7.81
C PHE A 153 16.61 -2.30 -9.32
N GLY A 154 17.24 -1.25 -9.83
CA GLY A 154 17.29 -0.96 -11.25
C GLY A 154 18.02 -2.02 -12.08
N GLN A 155 18.97 -2.76 -11.48
CA GLN A 155 19.60 -3.91 -12.12
C GLN A 155 18.70 -5.17 -12.08
N LEU A 156 17.93 -5.33 -11.00
CA LEU A 156 17.02 -6.46 -10.81
C LEU A 156 15.71 -6.30 -11.62
N ASN A 157 15.24 -5.08 -11.74
CA ASN A 157 14.01 -4.73 -12.47
C ASN A 157 14.25 -3.47 -13.33
N PRO A 158 14.68 -3.64 -14.58
CA PRO A 158 14.94 -2.51 -15.49
C PRO A 158 13.65 -1.88 -16.05
N THR A 159 12.48 -2.33 -15.63
CA THR A 159 11.19 -1.81 -16.08
C THR A 159 10.66 -0.72 -15.15
N LEU A 160 9.67 0.05 -15.62
CA LEU A 160 8.95 1.02 -14.81
C LEU A 160 7.72 0.40 -14.10
N ASN A 161 7.61 -0.92 -14.09
CA ASN A 161 6.53 -1.67 -13.46
C ASN A 161 7.06 -2.42 -12.22
N PHE A 162 6.74 -1.89 -11.06
CA PHE A 162 7.24 -2.34 -9.76
C PHE A 162 6.23 -3.27 -9.07
N GLN A 163 6.11 -4.50 -9.56
CA GLN A 163 5.19 -5.49 -8.98
C GLN A 163 5.65 -5.94 -7.58
N SER A 164 4.69 -6.32 -6.72
CA SER A 164 4.99 -6.77 -5.35
C SER A 164 5.92 -7.98 -5.29
N GLY A 165 5.83 -8.89 -6.26
CA GLY A 165 6.72 -10.05 -6.37
C GLY A 165 8.16 -9.67 -6.70
N GLU A 166 8.39 -8.61 -7.50
CA GLU A 166 9.75 -8.13 -7.80
C GLU A 166 10.34 -7.39 -6.60
N VAL A 167 9.56 -6.56 -5.93
CA VAL A 167 9.99 -5.86 -4.71
C VAL A 167 10.33 -6.86 -3.60
N ALA A 168 9.60 -7.96 -3.49
CA ALA A 168 9.86 -9.02 -2.52
C ALA A 168 11.24 -9.69 -2.67
N LYS A 169 11.82 -9.68 -3.87
CA LYS A 169 13.14 -10.28 -4.17
C LYS A 169 14.32 -9.37 -3.82
N TYR A 170 14.08 -8.14 -3.38
CA TYR A 170 15.15 -7.22 -3.04
C TYR A 170 15.94 -7.73 -1.81
N PRO A 171 17.29 -7.81 -1.88
CA PRO A 171 18.13 -8.22 -0.75
C PRO A 171 18.22 -7.10 0.30
N VAL A 172 17.89 -7.43 1.53
CA VAL A 172 17.95 -6.53 2.69
C VAL A 172 19.07 -7.00 3.61
N LEU A 173 19.95 -6.10 3.99
CA LEU A 173 20.95 -6.33 5.03
C LEU A 173 20.31 -6.00 6.38
N LEU A 174 20.19 -6.99 7.24
CA LEU A 174 19.77 -6.79 8.63
C LEU A 174 21.02 -6.80 9.51
N GLU A 175 21.37 -5.62 10.02
CA GLU A 175 22.26 -5.48 11.16
C GLU A 175 21.38 -5.22 12.39
N GLU A 176 21.66 -5.90 13.50
CA GLU A 176 21.08 -5.55 14.79
C GLU A 176 21.69 -4.21 15.22
N ASN A 177 21.02 -3.12 14.89
CA ASN A 177 21.45 -1.78 15.25
C ASN A 177 20.36 -1.15 16.11
N GLU A 178 20.51 -1.23 17.41
CA GLU A 178 19.58 -0.70 18.41
C GLU A 178 19.20 0.78 18.14
N ARG A 179 20.09 1.56 17.51
CA ARG A 179 19.85 2.97 17.18
C ARG A 179 18.81 3.22 16.07
N ILE A 180 18.53 2.22 15.24
CA ILE A 180 17.54 2.35 14.15
C ILE A 180 16.15 2.00 14.67
N ASP A 181 16.07 1.21 15.72
CA ASP A 181 14.82 0.72 16.30
C ASP A 181 14.17 1.74 17.25
N GLU A 182 14.89 2.80 17.64
CA GLU A 182 14.41 3.91 18.50
C GLU A 182 13.84 5.12 17.72
N LEU A 183 13.89 5.10 16.38
CA LEU A 183 13.37 6.15 15.49
C LEU A 183 11.99 5.78 14.95
#